data_50c956a40c5b43266223eb62cd03037e
#
_entry.id   50c956a40c5b43266223eb62cd03037e
#
_cell.length_a   1.000
_cell.length_b   1.000
_cell.length_c   1.000
_cell.angle_alpha   90.00
_cell.angle_beta   90.00
_cell.angle_gamma   90.00
#
_symmetry.space_group_name_H-M   'P 1'
#
loop_
_entity.id
_entity.type
_entity.pdbx_description
1 polymer ?
#
loop_
_entity_poly.entity_id
_entity_poly.type
_entity_poly.pdbx_seq_one_letter_code
_entity_poly.pdbx_strand_id
1 'polypeptide(L)'
;MKVNINTNKGAIKLNLFYNEAPITVANFINLSKRGFYNNLSFHRVIDDFMIQGGCPLGTGTGGPGYQFNDEFHPDKKHDKPGILSMANAGPGTNGSQFFITHIATPWLDNNHTVFGSVVDDKSQDIVNDIRQDDLSLIHI
;
A
#
# COMPACT_ATOMS: atom_id res chain seq x y z
N MET A 1 -8.40 -9.22 -8.31
CA MET A 1 -9.21 -7.98 -8.15
C MET A 1 -8.33 -6.78 -8.42
N LYS A 2 -8.82 -5.85 -9.20
CA LYS A 2 -8.00 -4.69 -9.63
C LYS A 2 -8.53 -3.39 -9.07
N VAL A 3 -7.60 -2.53 -8.65
CA VAL A 3 -7.90 -1.17 -8.17
C VAL A 3 -6.93 -0.18 -8.81
N ASN A 4 -7.32 1.09 -8.83
CA ASN A 4 -6.45 2.18 -9.26
C ASN A 4 -6.24 3.15 -8.12
N ILE A 5 -4.98 3.50 -7.85
CA ILE A 5 -4.65 4.65 -7.03
C ILE A 5 -4.38 5.80 -7.99
N ASN A 6 -5.27 6.78 -8.02
CA ASN A 6 -5.09 7.96 -8.86
C ASN A 6 -4.28 9.00 -8.08
N THR A 7 -3.17 9.41 -8.65
CA THR A 7 -2.25 10.37 -8.04
C THR A 7 -2.07 11.57 -8.97
N ASN A 8 -1.45 12.64 -8.46
CA ASN A 8 -1.09 13.78 -9.28
C ASN A 8 -0.01 13.47 -10.33
N LYS A 9 0.58 12.26 -10.29
CA LYS A 9 1.56 11.78 -11.29
C LYS A 9 0.94 10.80 -12.28
N GLY A 10 -0.28 10.32 -12.03
CA GLY A 10 -0.98 9.35 -12.86
C GLY A 10 -1.61 8.24 -12.05
N ALA A 11 -2.18 7.26 -12.75
CA ALA A 11 -2.87 6.13 -12.12
C ALA A 11 -1.90 4.96 -11.90
N ILE A 12 -1.85 4.47 -10.66
CA ILE A 12 -1.15 3.25 -10.30
C ILE A 12 -2.17 2.13 -10.30
N LYS A 13 -2.04 1.18 -11.22
CA LYS A 13 -2.95 0.04 -11.34
C LYS A 13 -2.40 -1.13 -10.56
N LEU A 14 -3.23 -1.67 -9.67
CA LEU A 14 -2.85 -2.73 -8.75
C LEU A 14 -3.76 -3.95 -8.89
N ASN A 15 -3.19 -5.13 -8.70
CA ASN A 15 -3.92 -6.36 -8.50
C ASN A 15 -3.89 -6.72 -7.01
N LEU A 16 -5.06 -6.92 -6.40
CA LEU A 16 -5.16 -7.26 -4.98
C LEU A 16 -5.29 -8.77 -4.80
N PHE A 17 -4.57 -9.29 -3.79
CA PHE A 17 -4.50 -10.73 -3.50
C PHE A 17 -5.56 -11.13 -2.47
N TYR A 18 -6.84 -11.14 -2.88
CA TYR A 18 -7.95 -11.37 -1.97
C TYR A 18 -8.01 -12.81 -1.42
N ASN A 19 -7.43 -13.78 -2.10
CA ASN A 19 -7.37 -15.17 -1.59
C ASN A 19 -6.29 -15.34 -0.53
N GLU A 20 -5.16 -14.66 -0.68
CA GLU A 20 -3.98 -14.81 0.17
C GLU A 20 -4.03 -13.89 1.39
N ALA A 21 -4.68 -12.73 1.27
CA ALA A 21 -4.81 -11.74 2.34
C ALA A 21 -6.24 -11.17 2.38
N PRO A 22 -7.25 -12.01 2.67
CA PRO A 22 -8.66 -11.60 2.53
C PRO A 22 -9.08 -10.45 3.45
N ILE A 23 -8.64 -10.44 4.69
CA ILE A 23 -9.01 -9.39 5.64
C ILE A 23 -8.32 -8.08 5.26
N THR A 24 -7.06 -8.13 4.91
CA THR A 24 -6.28 -6.96 4.50
C THR A 24 -6.87 -6.33 3.25
N VAL A 25 -7.20 -7.14 2.24
CA VAL A 25 -7.85 -6.65 1.01
C VAL A 25 -9.22 -6.07 1.30
N ALA A 26 -10.04 -6.76 2.11
CA ALA A 26 -11.38 -6.25 2.49
C ALA A 26 -11.28 -4.90 3.21
N ASN A 27 -10.32 -4.74 4.11
CA ASN A 27 -10.07 -3.47 4.79
C ASN A 27 -9.72 -2.35 3.80
N PHE A 28 -8.78 -2.63 2.90
CA PHE A 28 -8.34 -1.65 1.89
C PHE A 28 -9.51 -1.20 1.00
N ILE A 29 -10.28 -2.16 0.49
CA ILE A 29 -11.45 -1.88 -0.36
C ILE A 29 -12.52 -1.10 0.41
N ASN A 30 -12.81 -1.49 1.63
CA ASN A 30 -13.82 -0.84 2.45
C ASN A 30 -13.45 0.62 2.75
N LEU A 31 -12.21 0.86 3.13
CA LEU A 31 -11.71 2.23 3.34
C LEU A 31 -11.74 3.04 2.03
N SER A 32 -11.39 2.43 0.91
CA SER A 32 -11.42 3.08 -0.40
C SER A 32 -12.85 3.49 -0.78
N LYS A 33 -13.83 2.61 -0.58
CA LYS A 33 -15.24 2.89 -0.87
C LYS A 33 -15.81 4.00 0.00
N ARG A 34 -15.33 4.12 1.23
CA ARG A 34 -15.77 5.17 2.17
C ARG A 34 -15.10 6.52 1.90
N GLY A 35 -14.21 6.60 0.93
CA GLY A 35 -13.46 7.82 0.66
C GLY A 35 -12.37 8.13 1.66
N PHE A 36 -11.99 7.17 2.51
CA PHE A 36 -10.99 7.37 3.58
C PHE A 36 -9.65 7.85 3.02
N TYR A 37 -9.23 7.30 1.88
CA TYR A 37 -7.93 7.62 1.27
C TYR A 37 -7.94 8.88 0.40
N ASN A 38 -9.10 9.48 0.16
CA ASN A 38 -9.20 10.65 -0.71
C ASN A 38 -8.40 11.82 -0.14
N ASN A 39 -7.60 12.45 -0.99
CA ASN A 39 -6.76 13.60 -0.66
C ASN A 39 -5.66 13.34 0.40
N LEU A 40 -5.35 12.07 0.65
CA LEU A 40 -4.20 11.73 1.50
C LEU A 40 -2.92 11.79 0.67
N SER A 41 -1.81 12.09 1.34
CA SER A 41 -0.50 12.18 0.71
C SER A 41 0.33 10.92 0.91
N PHE A 42 1.33 10.74 0.04
CA PHE A 42 2.44 9.83 0.31
C PHE A 42 3.41 10.56 1.24
N HIS A 43 3.19 10.42 2.53
CA HIS A 43 3.88 11.19 3.57
C HIS A 43 5.32 10.72 3.84
N ARG A 44 5.69 9.54 3.30
CA ARG A 44 7.03 8.99 3.46
C ARG A 44 7.46 8.33 2.16
N VAL A 45 8.45 8.93 1.51
CA VAL A 45 9.02 8.41 0.25
C VAL A 45 10.51 8.29 0.44
N ILE A 46 11.04 7.08 0.25
CA ILE A 46 12.47 6.79 0.34
C ILE A 46 12.91 6.22 -1.00
N ASP A 47 13.79 6.94 -1.70
CA ASP A 47 14.32 6.52 -3.00
C ASP A 47 14.95 5.14 -2.91
N ASP A 48 14.75 4.33 -3.96
CA ASP A 48 15.25 2.96 -4.05
C ASP A 48 14.77 2.06 -2.90
N PHE A 49 13.63 2.40 -2.30
CA PHE A 49 12.99 1.59 -1.27
C PHE A 49 11.48 1.51 -1.49
N MET A 50 10.74 2.56 -1.13
CA MET A 50 9.27 2.49 -1.19
C MET A 50 8.61 3.88 -1.14
N ILE A 51 7.32 3.91 -1.49
CA ILE A 51 6.42 5.04 -1.21
C ILE A 51 5.38 4.58 -0.19
N GLN A 52 5.11 5.37 0.82
CA GLN A 52 4.16 5.04 1.90
C GLN A 52 3.10 6.13 2.03
N GLY A 53 1.85 5.72 2.12
CA GLY A 53 0.71 6.61 2.29
C GLY A 53 -0.40 5.98 3.11
N GLY A 54 -1.57 6.63 3.12
CA GLY A 54 -2.75 6.11 3.81
C GLY A 54 -2.89 6.56 5.26
N CYS A 55 -2.05 7.49 5.72
CA CYS A 55 -2.19 8.08 7.05
C CYS A 55 -3.14 9.29 6.99
N PRO A 56 -4.27 9.28 7.71
CA PRO A 56 -5.21 10.40 7.67
C PRO A 56 -4.66 11.71 8.21
N LEU A 57 -3.62 11.65 9.05
CA LEU A 57 -2.96 12.83 9.60
C LEU A 57 -1.76 13.28 8.77
N GLY A 58 -1.30 12.48 7.81
CA GLY A 58 -0.10 12.79 7.02
C GLY A 58 1.20 12.74 7.80
N THR A 59 1.21 12.17 9.00
CA THR A 59 2.35 12.17 9.92
C THR A 59 2.97 10.79 10.15
N GLY A 60 2.29 9.73 9.70
CA GLY A 60 2.68 8.35 9.98
C GLY A 60 2.11 7.79 11.29
N THR A 61 1.40 8.60 12.08
CA THR A 61 0.85 8.19 13.37
C THR A 61 -0.66 7.95 13.34
N GLY A 62 -1.34 8.32 12.26
CA GLY A 62 -2.79 8.16 12.13
C GLY A 62 -3.20 6.82 11.54
N GLY A 63 -4.46 6.45 11.75
CA GLY A 63 -5.05 5.23 11.23
C GLY A 63 -6.57 5.30 11.24
N PRO A 64 -7.24 4.17 10.95
CA PRO A 64 -8.70 4.13 10.80
C PRO A 64 -9.46 4.01 12.12
N GLY A 65 -8.79 3.99 13.25
CA GLY A 65 -9.40 3.83 14.56
C GLY A 65 -9.45 2.39 15.05
N TYR A 66 -8.81 1.47 14.38
CA TYR A 66 -8.72 0.04 14.74
C TYR A 66 -7.42 -0.54 14.21
N GLN A 67 -7.08 -1.73 14.68
CA GLN A 67 -5.94 -2.53 14.20
C GLN A 67 -6.40 -3.96 13.91
N PHE A 68 -5.70 -4.65 13.01
CA PHE A 68 -5.98 -6.05 12.71
C PHE A 68 -4.69 -6.84 12.46
N ASN A 69 -4.84 -8.17 12.52
CA ASN A 69 -3.71 -9.10 12.47
C ASN A 69 -3.09 -9.21 11.08
N ASP A 70 -1.83 -9.63 11.06
CA ASP A 70 -1.09 -9.91 9.83
C ASP A 70 -1.66 -11.14 9.11
N GLU A 71 -1.49 -11.16 7.79
CA GLU A 71 -1.87 -12.27 6.92
C GLU A 71 -0.69 -12.63 6.03
N PHE A 72 0.35 -13.25 6.60
CA PHE A 72 1.51 -13.67 5.82
C PHE A 72 1.18 -14.91 5.01
N HIS A 73 1.57 -14.92 3.74
CA HIS A 73 1.38 -16.06 2.85
C HIS A 73 2.72 -16.44 2.22
N PRO A 74 3.07 -17.76 2.19
CA PRO A 74 4.37 -18.19 1.71
C PRO A 74 4.64 -17.90 0.23
N ASP A 75 3.57 -17.74 -0.56
CA ASP A 75 3.69 -17.45 -2.00
C ASP A 75 3.66 -15.95 -2.32
N LYS A 76 3.45 -15.08 -1.32
CA LYS A 76 3.35 -13.64 -1.50
C LYS A 76 4.38 -12.94 -0.63
N LYS A 77 5.47 -12.52 -1.27
CA LYS A 77 6.64 -11.95 -0.61
C LYS A 77 7.05 -10.64 -1.27
N HIS A 78 7.95 -9.91 -0.60
CA HIS A 78 8.53 -8.68 -1.13
C HIS A 78 9.69 -9.01 -2.08
N ASP A 79 9.41 -9.74 -3.16
CA ASP A 79 10.40 -10.37 -4.03
C ASP A 79 10.68 -9.61 -5.34
N LYS A 80 10.04 -8.46 -5.54
CA LYS A 80 10.19 -7.66 -6.76
C LYS A 80 9.75 -6.22 -6.52
N PRO A 81 10.03 -5.29 -7.47
CA PRO A 81 9.43 -3.95 -7.45
C PRO A 81 7.90 -4.00 -7.51
N GLY A 82 7.25 -3.00 -6.94
CA GLY A 82 5.81 -2.82 -7.08
C GLY A 82 4.96 -3.70 -6.17
N ILE A 83 5.50 -4.18 -5.08
CA ILE A 83 4.74 -4.94 -4.07
C ILE A 83 3.98 -3.96 -3.18
N LEU A 84 2.67 -4.19 -3.05
CA LEU A 84 1.78 -3.46 -2.15
C LEU A 84 1.67 -4.22 -0.83
N SER A 85 2.06 -3.56 0.25
CA SER A 85 2.17 -4.18 1.57
C SER A 85 1.70 -3.22 2.65
N MET A 86 1.33 -3.76 3.82
CA MET A 86 0.85 -2.94 4.94
C MET A 86 2.00 -2.42 5.79
N ALA A 87 2.00 -1.11 6.02
CA ALA A 87 2.83 -0.52 7.06
C ALA A 87 2.26 -0.88 8.44
N ASN A 88 3.13 -1.04 9.43
CA ASN A 88 2.72 -1.35 10.80
C ASN A 88 3.76 -0.85 11.81
N ALA A 89 3.39 -0.92 13.09
CA ALA A 89 4.26 -0.57 14.21
C ALA A 89 4.64 -1.81 15.04
N GLY A 90 4.63 -2.99 14.41
CA GLY A 90 4.90 -4.27 15.04
C GLY A 90 3.82 -5.29 14.71
N PRO A 91 3.91 -6.52 15.25
CA PRO A 91 2.93 -7.58 14.97
C PRO A 91 1.49 -7.16 15.31
N GLY A 92 0.56 -7.44 14.38
CA GLY A 92 -0.86 -7.23 14.61
C GLY A 92 -1.31 -5.77 14.71
N THR A 93 -0.55 -4.82 14.13
CA THR A 93 -0.86 -3.39 14.22
C THR A 93 -1.23 -2.77 12.87
N ASN A 94 -1.78 -3.57 11.96
CA ASN A 94 -2.23 -3.07 10.66
C ASN A 94 -3.44 -2.15 10.81
N GLY A 95 -3.46 -1.08 10.04
CA GLY A 95 -4.57 -0.12 10.04
C GLY A 95 -4.89 0.34 8.62
N SER A 96 -4.51 1.55 8.26
CA SER A 96 -4.79 2.11 6.93
C SER A 96 -3.54 2.37 6.11
N GLN A 97 -2.37 2.49 6.71
CA GLN A 97 -1.15 2.84 6.01
C GLN A 97 -0.62 1.67 5.21
N PHE A 98 -0.17 1.95 4.00
CA PHE A 98 0.39 0.97 3.09
C PHE A 98 1.63 1.54 2.39
N PHE A 99 2.42 0.66 1.80
CA PHE A 99 3.55 1.08 0.97
C PHE A 99 3.61 0.27 -0.31
N ILE A 100 4.26 0.84 -1.33
CA ILE A 100 4.52 0.18 -2.61
C ILE A 100 6.03 0.28 -2.86
N THR A 101 6.66 -0.84 -3.17
CA THR A 101 8.12 -0.91 -3.24
C THR A 101 8.69 -0.44 -4.57
N HIS A 102 9.90 0.14 -4.53
CA HIS A 102 10.70 0.46 -5.70
C HIS A 102 11.55 -0.73 -6.16
N ILE A 103 11.92 -1.60 -5.22
CA ILE A 103 12.82 -2.74 -5.41
C ILE A 103 12.28 -3.94 -4.62
N ALA A 104 12.91 -5.11 -4.79
CA ALA A 104 12.67 -6.22 -3.89
C ALA A 104 13.19 -5.86 -2.47
N THR A 105 12.38 -6.17 -1.46
CA THR A 105 12.69 -5.86 -0.05
C THR A 105 12.52 -7.11 0.83
N PRO A 106 13.32 -8.17 0.58
CA PRO A 106 13.08 -9.47 1.24
C PRO A 106 13.20 -9.45 2.76
N TRP A 107 13.90 -8.46 3.33
CA TRP A 107 13.98 -8.30 4.79
C TRP A 107 12.65 -7.93 5.44
N LEU A 108 11.63 -7.55 4.66
CA LEU A 108 10.29 -7.23 5.16
C LEU A 108 9.37 -8.45 5.20
N ASP A 109 9.79 -9.58 4.63
CA ASP A 109 8.99 -10.80 4.62
C ASP A 109 8.70 -11.25 6.05
N ASN A 110 7.46 -11.71 6.29
CA ASN A 110 6.96 -12.13 7.60
C ASN A 110 6.92 -11.02 8.68
N ASN A 111 7.09 -9.76 8.28
CA ASN A 111 6.91 -8.60 9.15
C ASN A 111 5.82 -7.67 8.64
N HIS A 112 5.53 -7.71 7.35
CA HIS A 112 4.50 -6.90 6.71
C HIS A 112 3.65 -7.77 5.79
N THR A 113 2.35 -7.51 5.77
CA THR A 113 1.39 -8.28 4.95
C THR A 113 1.42 -7.79 3.52
N VAL A 114 1.87 -8.64 2.59
CA VAL A 114 1.76 -8.42 1.15
C VAL A 114 0.32 -8.68 0.72
N PHE A 115 -0.33 -7.72 0.09
CA PHE A 115 -1.72 -7.89 -0.35
C PHE A 115 -2.01 -7.44 -1.77
N GLY A 116 -0.99 -7.05 -2.53
CA GLY A 116 -1.15 -6.69 -3.93
C GLY A 116 0.16 -6.44 -4.64
N SER A 117 0.05 -6.16 -5.94
CA SER A 117 1.21 -5.78 -6.78
C SER A 117 0.76 -4.91 -7.93
N VAL A 118 1.66 -4.09 -8.48
CA VAL A 118 1.39 -3.33 -9.70
C VAL A 118 1.23 -4.28 -10.89
N VAL A 119 0.38 -3.90 -11.85
CA VAL A 119 0.02 -4.79 -12.97
C VAL A 119 0.90 -4.60 -14.20
N ASP A 120 1.59 -3.45 -14.34
CA ASP A 120 2.36 -3.13 -15.54
C ASP A 120 3.53 -2.17 -15.25
N ASP A 121 4.41 -2.01 -16.23
CA ASP A 121 5.59 -1.15 -16.11
C ASP A 121 5.21 0.34 -16.02
N LYS A 122 4.13 0.74 -16.66
CA LYS A 122 3.66 2.12 -16.60
C LYS A 122 3.27 2.50 -15.18
N SER A 123 2.57 1.63 -14.47
CA SER A 123 2.22 1.83 -13.05
C SER A 123 3.47 1.88 -12.18
N GLN A 124 4.45 1.02 -12.45
CA GLN A 124 5.73 1.05 -11.72
C GLN A 124 6.48 2.36 -11.96
N ASP A 125 6.46 2.88 -13.17
CA ASP A 125 7.09 4.17 -13.49
C ASP A 125 6.44 5.30 -12.68
N ILE A 126 5.12 5.26 -12.52
CA ILE A 126 4.41 6.25 -11.70
C ILE A 126 4.80 6.12 -10.22
N VAL A 127 4.89 4.90 -9.70
CA VAL A 127 5.39 4.66 -8.33
C VAL A 127 6.77 5.29 -8.15
N ASN A 128 7.66 5.09 -9.10
CA ASN A 128 9.02 5.62 -9.05
C ASN A 128 9.07 7.15 -9.16
N ASP A 129 8.06 7.78 -9.75
CA ASP A 129 7.98 9.23 -9.93
C ASP A 129 7.32 9.96 -8.76
N ILE A 130 6.65 9.24 -7.86
CA ILE A 130 6.01 9.84 -6.69
C ILE A 130 7.07 10.47 -5.78
N ARG A 131 6.77 11.68 -5.29
CA ARG A 131 7.61 12.39 -4.34
C ARG A 131 6.87 12.58 -3.04
N GLN A 132 7.60 12.88 -1.97
CA GLN A 132 7.00 13.09 -0.66
C GLN A 132 5.92 14.16 -0.73
N ASP A 133 4.79 13.87 -0.07
CA ASP A 133 3.59 14.72 -0.02
C ASP A 133 2.78 14.84 -1.33
N ASP A 134 3.07 14.00 -2.33
CA ASP A 134 2.19 13.86 -3.49
C ASP A 134 0.83 13.28 -3.05
N LEU A 135 -0.25 13.86 -3.60
CA LEU A 135 -1.60 13.47 -3.25
C LEU A 135 -2.04 12.20 -3.98
N SER A 136 -2.89 11.42 -3.32
CA SER A 136 -3.49 10.22 -3.90
C SER A 136 -5.00 10.20 -3.74
N LEU A 137 -5.67 9.58 -4.71
CA LEU A 137 -7.08 9.21 -4.64
C LEU A 137 -7.18 7.74 -5.03
N ILE A 138 -7.87 6.94 -4.24
CA ILE A 138 -8.01 5.51 -4.48
C ILE A 138 -9.38 5.20 -5.05
N HIS A 139 -9.43 4.60 -6.25
CA HIS A 139 -10.64 4.14 -6.92
C HIS A 139 -10.59 2.62 -7.13
N ILE A 140 -11.75 2.01 -7.11
CA ILE A 140 -11.91 0.57 -7.34
C ILE A 140 -12.54 0.33 -8.72
#